data_6a7e4cd7f09d390d6e4da474fc091acf
#
_entry.id   6a7e4cd7f09d390d6e4da474fc091acf
#
_cell.length_a   1.000
_cell.length_b   1.000
_cell.length_c   1.000
_cell.angle_alpha   90.00
_cell.angle_beta   90.00
_cell.angle_gamma   90.00
#
_symmetry.space_group_name_H-M   'P 1'
#
loop_
_entity.id
_entity.type
_entity.pdbx_description
1 polymer ?
#
loop_
_entity_poly.entity_id
_entity_poly.type
_entity_poly.pdbx_seq_one_letter_code
_entity_poly.pdbx_strand_id
1 'polypeptide(L)'
;MRKSLAAAVGLVFLFGLAQAASAGPWGNTGDRRLNSTLERLNVVAQADFDGFIERLSSRYGVSGPEIRQARETYRFGPADLFMATALASRTHRPVLSVAEQYSKNQGKGWGVMAKELGIKPGSRAFHEMKQDARGLEAHMKSATASKQKHAQEMQKERGQKVKKDPRREGNGRPR
;
A
#
# COMPACT_ATOMS: atom_id res chain seq x y z
N MET A 1 -1.58 68.97 -2.06
CA MET A 1 -1.09 67.81 -2.86
C MET A 1 -0.81 66.62 -1.90
N ARG A 2 -1.79 65.76 -1.73
CA ARG A 2 -1.65 64.53 -0.90
C ARG A 2 -1.73 63.34 -1.81
N LYS A 3 -0.61 62.60 -1.99
CA LYS A 3 -0.54 61.37 -2.78
C LYS A 3 -0.79 60.19 -1.85
N SER A 4 -1.92 59.52 -2.01
CA SER A 4 -2.28 58.31 -1.31
C SER A 4 -1.54 57.11 -1.96
N LEU A 5 -0.66 56.46 -1.20
CA LEU A 5 -0.10 55.16 -1.58
C LEU A 5 -1.10 54.05 -1.14
N ALA A 6 -1.70 53.39 -2.11
CA ALA A 6 -2.45 52.18 -1.88
C ALA A 6 -1.46 51.01 -1.79
N ALA A 7 -1.33 50.44 -0.59
CA ALA A 7 -0.56 49.20 -0.36
C ALA A 7 -1.43 48.00 -0.78
N ALA A 8 -1.05 47.37 -1.89
CA ALA A 8 -1.64 46.10 -2.30
C ALA A 8 -1.01 44.96 -1.43
N VAL A 9 -1.80 44.44 -0.51
CA VAL A 9 -1.44 43.23 0.24
C VAL A 9 -1.68 42.00 -0.66
N GLY A 10 -0.63 41.52 -1.29
CA GLY A 10 -0.66 40.30 -2.05
C GLY A 10 -0.73 39.10 -1.09
N LEU A 11 -1.86 38.44 -1.02
CA LEU A 11 -2.06 37.16 -0.32
C LEU A 11 -1.38 36.04 -1.13
N VAL A 12 -0.14 35.75 -0.79
CA VAL A 12 0.55 34.58 -1.35
C VAL A 12 -0.03 33.32 -0.70
N PHE A 13 -0.95 32.68 -1.39
CA PHE A 13 -1.36 31.31 -1.08
C PHE A 13 -0.17 30.38 -1.36
N LEU A 14 0.61 30.08 -0.33
CA LEU A 14 1.52 28.96 -0.34
C LEU A 14 0.68 27.67 -0.37
N PHE A 15 0.37 27.21 -1.59
CA PHE A 15 -0.02 25.82 -1.82
C PHE A 15 1.17 24.98 -1.38
N GLY A 16 1.11 24.52 -0.13
CA GLY A 16 1.97 23.45 0.35
C GLY A 16 1.68 22.23 -0.53
N LEU A 17 2.48 22.04 -1.59
CA LEU A 17 2.65 20.75 -2.23
C LEU A 17 3.10 19.81 -1.12
N ALA A 18 2.13 19.05 -0.55
CA ALA A 18 2.44 17.81 0.14
C ALA A 18 3.20 16.98 -0.90
N GLN A 19 4.51 17.04 -0.84
CA GLN A 19 5.35 16.08 -1.53
C GLN A 19 4.94 14.75 -0.94
N ALA A 20 4.09 14.02 -1.69
CA ALA A 20 3.99 12.60 -1.52
C ALA A 20 5.45 12.13 -1.51
N ALA A 21 5.91 11.68 -0.35
CA ALA A 21 7.22 11.07 -0.22
C ALA A 21 7.24 10.02 -1.32
N SER A 22 7.93 10.32 -2.40
CA SER A 22 8.26 9.35 -3.41
C SER A 22 8.93 8.26 -2.62
N ALA A 23 8.22 7.15 -2.41
CA ALA A 23 8.87 5.94 -1.99
C ALA A 23 10.01 5.80 -2.99
N GLY A 24 11.23 6.05 -2.53
CA GLY A 24 12.42 5.93 -3.33
C GLY A 24 12.38 4.59 -4.04
N PRO A 25 13.11 4.36 -5.11
CA PRO A 25 13.02 3.12 -5.84
C PRO A 25 13.22 1.97 -4.86
N TRP A 26 12.06 1.42 -4.39
CA TRP A 26 12.08 0.22 -3.55
C TRP A 26 13.00 -0.76 -4.24
N GLY A 27 13.83 -1.39 -3.46
CA GLY A 27 15.07 -1.95 -3.90
C GLY A 27 14.90 -3.00 -4.97
N ASN A 28 15.56 -2.78 -6.07
CA ASN A 28 15.63 -3.70 -7.20
C ASN A 28 15.93 -5.13 -6.74
N THR A 29 15.07 -6.08 -7.14
CA THR A 29 15.25 -7.51 -6.85
C THR A 29 16.21 -8.19 -7.83
N GLY A 30 16.65 -7.51 -8.88
CA GLY A 30 17.41 -8.09 -10.00
C GLY A 30 16.53 -8.87 -10.99
N ASP A 31 15.24 -9.07 -10.73
CA ASP A 31 14.30 -9.74 -11.63
C ASP A 31 13.19 -8.76 -12.07
N ARG A 32 13.17 -8.40 -13.34
CA ARG A 32 12.21 -7.44 -13.90
C ARG A 32 10.76 -7.84 -13.70
N ARG A 33 10.44 -9.15 -13.78
CA ARG A 33 9.05 -9.63 -13.60
C ARG A 33 8.62 -9.50 -12.14
N LEU A 34 9.50 -9.82 -11.20
CA LEU A 34 9.23 -9.64 -9.78
C LEU A 34 9.07 -8.14 -9.47
N ASN A 35 9.96 -7.29 -9.96
CA ASN A 35 9.87 -5.84 -9.77
C ASN A 35 8.50 -5.29 -10.23
N SER A 36 8.07 -5.62 -11.46
CA SER A 36 6.75 -5.19 -11.96
C SER A 36 5.59 -5.72 -11.13
N THR A 37 5.68 -6.94 -10.59
CA THR A 37 4.66 -7.49 -9.69
C THR A 37 4.61 -6.72 -8.37
N LEU A 38 5.77 -6.39 -7.81
CA LEU A 38 5.88 -5.62 -6.56
C LEU A 38 5.38 -4.18 -6.73
N GLU A 39 5.59 -3.56 -7.90
CA GLU A 39 5.01 -2.24 -8.25
C GLU A 39 3.49 -2.27 -8.18
N ARG A 40 2.89 -3.25 -8.84
CA ARG A 40 1.43 -3.40 -8.81
C ARG A 40 0.92 -3.74 -7.41
N LEU A 41 1.68 -4.57 -6.67
CA LEU A 41 1.34 -4.90 -5.28
C LEU A 41 1.33 -3.65 -4.40
N ASN A 42 2.28 -2.74 -4.55
CA ASN A 42 2.29 -1.47 -3.82
C ASN A 42 0.99 -0.69 -4.02
N VAL A 43 0.47 -0.65 -5.25
CA VAL A 43 -0.77 0.06 -5.57
C VAL A 43 -1.99 -0.63 -4.95
N VAL A 44 -2.15 -1.93 -5.20
CA VAL A 44 -3.37 -2.64 -4.77
C VAL A 44 -3.43 -2.86 -3.26
N ALA A 45 -2.28 -3.01 -2.60
CA ALA A 45 -2.21 -3.19 -1.15
C ALA A 45 -2.52 -1.91 -0.37
N GLN A 46 -2.32 -0.73 -0.94
CA GLN A 46 -2.70 0.53 -0.30
C GLN A 46 -4.21 0.68 -0.16
N ALA A 47 -4.99 0.12 -1.07
CA ALA A 47 -6.45 0.18 -1.03
C ALA A 47 -7.06 -0.70 0.09
N ASP A 48 -6.35 -1.73 0.54
CA ASP A 48 -6.76 -2.63 1.63
C ASP A 48 -5.53 -3.11 2.40
N PHE A 49 -4.91 -2.17 3.12
CA PHE A 49 -3.64 -2.45 3.80
C PHE A 49 -3.79 -3.48 4.93
N ASP A 50 -4.88 -3.45 5.67
CA ASP A 50 -5.14 -4.42 6.74
C ASP A 50 -5.30 -5.83 6.18
N GLY A 51 -6.10 -5.99 5.12
CA GLY A 51 -6.22 -7.26 4.44
C GLY A 51 -4.89 -7.74 3.81
N PHE A 52 -4.02 -6.83 3.39
CA PHE A 52 -2.66 -7.17 2.95
C PHE A 52 -1.82 -7.74 4.10
N ILE A 53 -1.81 -7.10 5.28
CA ILE A 53 -1.09 -7.60 6.46
C ILE A 53 -1.59 -8.97 6.91
N GLU A 54 -2.92 -9.16 6.95
CA GLU A 54 -3.54 -10.45 7.29
C GLU A 54 -3.08 -11.57 6.36
N ARG A 55 -3.01 -11.29 5.05
CA ARG A 55 -2.56 -12.28 4.06
C ARG A 55 -1.08 -12.60 4.18
N LEU A 56 -0.23 -11.61 4.45
CA LEU A 56 1.18 -11.86 4.73
C LEU A 56 1.35 -12.70 5.99
N SER A 57 0.66 -12.33 7.07
CA SER A 57 0.67 -13.06 8.34
C SER A 57 0.26 -14.51 8.15
N SER A 58 -0.88 -14.75 7.51
CA SER A 58 -1.40 -16.10 7.24
C SER A 58 -0.48 -16.91 6.31
N ARG A 59 0.07 -16.28 5.27
CA ARG A 59 0.92 -16.98 4.28
C ARG A 59 2.26 -17.40 4.83
N TYR A 60 2.88 -16.56 5.67
CA TYR A 60 4.26 -16.73 6.12
C TYR A 60 4.41 -17.12 7.59
N GLY A 61 3.30 -17.17 8.33
CA GLY A 61 3.31 -17.51 9.76
C GLY A 61 3.96 -16.43 10.62
N VAL A 62 3.98 -15.18 10.15
CA VAL A 62 4.55 -14.04 10.87
C VAL A 62 3.41 -13.22 11.48
N SER A 63 3.59 -12.72 12.70
CA SER A 63 2.54 -11.95 13.36
C SER A 63 2.25 -10.62 12.65
N GLY A 64 0.96 -10.27 12.50
CA GLY A 64 0.55 -9.01 11.90
C GLY A 64 1.15 -7.78 12.61
N PRO A 65 1.17 -7.71 13.95
CA PRO A 65 1.85 -6.66 14.70
C PRO A 65 3.32 -6.49 14.33
N GLU A 66 4.09 -7.57 14.16
CA GLU A 66 5.50 -7.52 13.79
C GLU A 66 5.69 -6.92 12.38
N ILE A 67 4.82 -7.30 11.42
CA ILE A 67 4.83 -6.73 10.07
C ILE A 67 4.51 -5.22 10.13
N ARG A 68 3.53 -4.80 10.95
CA ARG A 68 3.20 -3.37 11.14
C ARG A 68 4.35 -2.62 11.77
N GLN A 69 5.01 -3.19 12.76
CA GLN A 69 6.19 -2.61 13.40
C GLN A 69 7.32 -2.39 12.37
N ALA A 70 7.57 -3.35 11.47
CA ALA A 70 8.55 -3.18 10.40
C ALA A 70 8.19 -1.98 9.49
N ARG A 71 6.89 -1.80 9.15
CA ARG A 71 6.44 -0.63 8.40
C ARG A 71 6.73 0.68 9.12
N GLU A 72 6.36 0.76 10.38
CA GLU A 72 6.47 2.01 11.17
C GLU A 72 7.93 2.39 11.41
N THR A 73 8.74 1.40 11.79
CA THR A 73 10.16 1.62 12.14
C THR A 73 11.00 1.96 10.91
N TYR A 74 10.81 1.25 9.80
CA TYR A 74 11.67 1.38 8.61
C TYR A 74 11.01 2.11 7.44
N ARG A 75 9.76 2.59 7.61
CA ARG A 75 8.97 3.26 6.58
C ARG A 75 8.74 2.40 5.32
N PHE A 76 8.62 1.11 5.51
CA PHE A 76 8.46 0.17 4.41
C PHE A 76 7.10 0.31 3.73
N GLY A 77 7.13 0.30 2.39
CA GLY A 77 5.94 0.12 1.56
C GLY A 77 5.50 -1.35 1.48
N PRO A 78 4.33 -1.64 0.89
CA PRO A 78 3.85 -3.01 0.75
C PRO A 78 4.83 -3.97 0.07
N ALA A 79 5.55 -3.54 -0.97
CA ALA A 79 6.57 -4.34 -1.63
C ALA A 79 7.73 -4.71 -0.70
N ASP A 80 8.20 -3.76 0.10
CA ASP A 80 9.29 -4.01 1.07
C ASP A 80 8.82 -4.95 2.18
N LEU A 81 7.59 -4.76 2.68
CA LEU A 81 7.01 -5.66 3.68
C LEU A 81 6.84 -7.08 3.14
N PHE A 82 6.40 -7.22 1.88
CA PHE A 82 6.36 -8.54 1.24
C PHE A 82 7.75 -9.16 1.18
N MET A 83 8.75 -8.43 0.70
CA MET A 83 10.12 -8.95 0.57
C MET A 83 10.71 -9.32 1.92
N ALA A 84 10.60 -8.43 2.92
CA ALA A 84 11.09 -8.69 4.27
C ALA A 84 10.44 -9.93 4.89
N THR A 85 9.10 -10.05 4.81
CA THR A 85 8.33 -11.17 5.37
C THR A 85 8.65 -12.49 4.63
N ALA A 86 8.70 -12.44 3.30
CA ALA A 86 8.99 -13.62 2.47
C ALA A 86 10.41 -14.16 2.69
N LEU A 87 11.39 -13.27 2.84
CA LEU A 87 12.78 -13.65 3.15
C LEU A 87 12.91 -14.16 4.58
N ALA A 88 12.28 -13.47 5.55
CA ALA A 88 12.29 -13.86 6.95
C ALA A 88 11.76 -15.28 7.16
N SER A 89 10.59 -15.59 6.61
CA SER A 89 9.96 -16.91 6.68
C SER A 89 10.86 -18.01 6.09
N ARG A 90 11.45 -17.75 4.91
CA ARG A 90 12.30 -18.75 4.22
C ARG A 90 13.67 -18.96 4.87
N THR A 91 14.12 -18.00 5.64
CA THR A 91 15.43 -18.08 6.33
C THR A 91 15.31 -18.30 7.82
N HIS A 92 14.08 -18.51 8.31
CA HIS A 92 13.77 -18.70 9.73
C HIS A 92 14.32 -17.56 10.62
N ARG A 93 14.25 -16.33 10.11
CA ARG A 93 14.67 -15.11 10.84
C ARG A 93 13.47 -14.26 11.23
N PRO A 94 13.57 -13.46 12.33
CA PRO A 94 12.57 -12.46 12.65
C PRO A 94 12.44 -11.43 11.50
N VAL A 95 11.23 -11.01 11.18
CA VAL A 95 10.98 -10.00 10.12
C VAL A 95 11.72 -8.70 10.42
N LEU A 96 11.71 -8.26 11.68
CA LEU A 96 12.39 -7.04 12.09
C LEU A 96 13.90 -7.11 11.86
N SER A 97 14.52 -8.29 12.07
CA SER A 97 15.95 -8.48 11.78
C SER A 97 16.26 -8.34 10.29
N VAL A 98 15.41 -8.92 9.42
CA VAL A 98 15.57 -8.78 7.96
C VAL A 98 15.32 -7.34 7.52
N ALA A 99 14.31 -6.68 8.09
CA ALA A 99 13.99 -5.28 7.81
C ALA A 99 15.14 -4.35 8.22
N GLU A 100 15.70 -4.56 9.41
CA GLU A 100 16.86 -3.80 9.90
C GLU A 100 18.08 -3.97 8.98
N GLN A 101 18.40 -5.22 8.63
CA GLN A 101 19.53 -5.52 7.75
C GLN A 101 19.36 -4.85 6.38
N TYR A 102 18.15 -4.88 5.82
CA TYR A 102 17.85 -4.19 4.57
C TYR A 102 17.94 -2.66 4.70
N SER A 103 17.39 -2.08 5.76
CA SER A 103 17.41 -0.63 5.97
C SER A 103 18.83 -0.07 6.04
N LYS A 104 19.76 -0.83 6.63
CA LYS A 104 21.20 -0.48 6.66
C LYS A 104 21.89 -0.60 5.28
N ASN A 105 21.28 -1.30 4.33
CA ASN A 105 21.86 -1.63 3.03
C ASN A 105 20.94 -1.29 1.84
N GLN A 106 20.02 -0.35 1.99
CA GLN A 106 18.99 -0.04 0.98
C GLN A 106 19.55 0.21 -0.44
N GLY A 107 20.73 0.78 -0.56
CA GLY A 107 21.37 1.01 -1.85
C GLY A 107 21.73 -0.25 -2.64
N LYS A 108 21.79 -1.42 -2.00
CA LYS A 108 22.11 -2.69 -2.66
C LYS A 108 20.87 -3.39 -3.25
N GLY A 109 19.67 -3.06 -2.78
CA GLY A 109 18.41 -3.64 -3.22
C GLY A 109 18.12 -5.06 -2.68
N TRP A 110 16.86 -5.48 -2.81
CA TRP A 110 16.36 -6.76 -2.29
C TRP A 110 16.99 -8.00 -2.93
N GLY A 111 17.44 -7.91 -4.20
CA GLY A 111 18.10 -9.02 -4.86
C GLY A 111 19.43 -9.39 -4.24
N VAL A 112 20.21 -8.40 -3.83
CA VAL A 112 21.48 -8.61 -3.11
C VAL A 112 21.18 -9.17 -1.73
N MET A 113 20.22 -8.59 -1.01
CA MET A 113 19.79 -9.05 0.31
C MET A 113 19.32 -10.53 0.28
N ALA A 114 18.50 -10.91 -0.69
CA ALA A 114 18.05 -12.28 -0.86
C ALA A 114 19.23 -13.24 -1.05
N LYS A 115 20.22 -12.83 -1.88
CA LYS A 115 21.43 -13.62 -2.13
C LYS A 115 22.29 -13.76 -0.87
N GLU A 116 22.47 -12.68 -0.09
CA GLU A 116 23.20 -12.71 1.19
C GLU A 116 22.51 -13.63 2.20
N LEU A 117 21.18 -13.73 2.16
CA LEU A 117 20.38 -14.66 2.95
C LEU A 117 20.29 -16.09 2.39
N GLY A 118 21.08 -16.39 1.35
CA GLY A 118 21.15 -17.75 0.77
C GLY A 118 20.07 -18.04 -0.29
N ILE A 119 19.21 -17.09 -0.63
CA ILE A 119 18.19 -17.26 -1.67
C ILE A 119 18.73 -16.75 -3.00
N LYS A 120 19.30 -17.65 -3.77
CA LYS A 120 19.93 -17.33 -5.06
C LYS A 120 18.87 -17.11 -6.16
N PRO A 121 19.12 -16.18 -7.14
CA PRO A 121 18.32 -16.09 -8.35
C PRO A 121 18.23 -17.47 -9.04
N GLY A 122 17.02 -17.84 -9.49
CA GLY A 122 16.78 -19.15 -10.13
C GLY A 122 16.62 -20.33 -9.17
N SER A 123 16.84 -20.17 -7.86
CA SER A 123 16.55 -21.22 -6.89
C SER A 123 15.05 -21.48 -6.75
N ARG A 124 14.68 -22.67 -6.25
CA ARG A 124 13.28 -23.01 -5.94
C ARG A 124 12.63 -21.97 -5.02
N ALA A 125 13.32 -21.58 -3.94
CA ALA A 125 12.83 -20.57 -3.00
C ALA A 125 12.58 -19.22 -3.68
N PHE A 126 13.43 -18.82 -4.63
CA PHE A 126 13.22 -17.59 -5.41
C PHE A 126 12.02 -17.70 -6.36
N HIS A 127 11.82 -18.86 -7.01
CA HIS A 127 10.65 -19.09 -7.87
C HIS A 127 9.35 -19.09 -7.06
N GLU A 128 9.33 -19.73 -5.90
CA GLU A 128 8.18 -19.74 -4.99
C GLU A 128 7.84 -18.31 -4.51
N MET A 129 8.84 -17.52 -4.15
CA MET A 129 8.63 -16.12 -3.76
C MET A 129 8.00 -15.29 -4.90
N LYS A 130 8.42 -15.51 -6.16
CA LYS A 130 7.80 -14.87 -7.33
C LYS A 130 6.35 -15.31 -7.52
N GLN A 131 6.04 -16.56 -7.30
CA GLN A 131 4.66 -17.07 -7.36
C GLN A 131 3.80 -16.48 -6.25
N ASP A 132 4.34 -16.40 -5.03
CA ASP A 132 3.67 -15.79 -3.89
C ASP A 132 3.34 -14.32 -4.15
N ALA A 133 4.28 -13.55 -4.70
CA ALA A 133 4.04 -12.14 -5.05
C ALA A 133 2.88 -11.98 -6.04
N ARG A 134 2.85 -12.80 -7.10
CA ARG A 134 1.76 -12.78 -8.10
C ARG A 134 0.43 -13.22 -7.50
N GLY A 135 0.43 -14.28 -6.69
CA GLY A 135 -0.77 -14.75 -6.00
C GLY A 135 -1.34 -13.69 -5.08
N LEU A 136 -0.49 -13.03 -4.29
CA LEU A 136 -0.90 -11.95 -3.40
C LEU A 136 -1.45 -10.75 -4.18
N GLU A 137 -0.77 -10.31 -5.24
CA GLU A 137 -1.25 -9.23 -6.12
C GLU A 137 -2.65 -9.55 -6.66
N ALA A 138 -2.85 -10.75 -7.23
CA ALA A 138 -4.12 -11.17 -7.80
C ALA A 138 -5.24 -11.20 -6.75
N HIS A 139 -4.95 -11.73 -5.56
CA HIS A 139 -5.90 -11.76 -4.44
C HIS A 139 -6.26 -10.35 -3.95
N MET A 140 -5.29 -9.45 -3.79
CA MET A 140 -5.55 -8.07 -3.39
C MET A 140 -6.40 -7.34 -4.41
N LYS A 141 -6.12 -7.52 -5.70
CA LYS A 141 -6.89 -6.93 -6.80
C LYS A 141 -8.35 -7.40 -6.79
N SER A 142 -8.59 -8.69 -6.65
CA SER A 142 -9.95 -9.24 -6.61
C SER A 142 -10.72 -8.80 -5.36
N ALA A 143 -10.08 -8.77 -4.20
CA ALA A 143 -10.68 -8.31 -2.95
C ALA A 143 -11.10 -6.83 -3.03
N THR A 144 -10.24 -5.98 -3.58
CA THR A 144 -10.56 -4.55 -3.79
C THR A 144 -11.72 -4.37 -4.75
N ALA A 145 -11.75 -5.10 -5.87
CA ALA A 145 -12.84 -5.04 -6.83
C ALA A 145 -14.19 -5.49 -6.20
N SER A 146 -14.18 -6.55 -5.40
CA SER A 146 -15.38 -7.02 -4.69
C SER A 146 -15.89 -6.01 -3.67
N LYS A 147 -15.00 -5.39 -2.89
CA LYS A 147 -15.37 -4.32 -1.94
C LYS A 147 -15.97 -3.11 -2.64
N GLN A 148 -15.42 -2.70 -3.77
CA GLN A 148 -15.94 -1.57 -4.57
C GLN A 148 -17.34 -1.88 -5.13
N LYS A 149 -17.53 -3.07 -5.69
CA LYS A 149 -18.86 -3.50 -6.19
C LYS A 149 -19.91 -3.49 -5.09
N HIS A 150 -19.60 -4.08 -3.94
CA HIS A 150 -20.51 -4.09 -2.79
C HIS A 150 -20.85 -2.67 -2.29
N ALA A 151 -19.86 -1.79 -2.21
CA ALA A 151 -20.08 -0.39 -1.83
C ALA A 151 -21.01 0.34 -2.82
N GLN A 152 -20.86 0.09 -4.13
CA GLN A 152 -21.73 0.67 -5.16
C GLN A 152 -23.17 0.14 -5.06
N GLU A 153 -23.36 -1.15 -4.81
CA GLU A 153 -24.67 -1.75 -4.59
C GLU A 153 -25.37 -1.14 -3.37
N MET A 154 -24.67 -1.02 -2.24
CA MET A 154 -25.21 -0.39 -1.04
C MET A 154 -25.60 1.08 -1.25
N GLN A 155 -24.81 1.84 -2.02
CA GLN A 155 -25.15 3.24 -2.35
C GLN A 155 -26.40 3.32 -3.23
N LYS A 156 -26.54 2.41 -4.20
CA LYS A 156 -27.73 2.34 -5.07
C LYS A 156 -28.99 2.02 -4.27
N GLU A 157 -28.93 1.07 -3.34
CA GLU A 157 -30.05 0.73 -2.47
C GLU A 157 -30.46 1.88 -1.56
N ARG A 158 -29.49 2.61 -0.97
CA ARG A 158 -29.73 3.80 -0.15
C ARG A 158 -30.40 4.90 -0.97
N GLY A 159 -29.95 5.13 -2.18
CA GLY A 159 -30.55 6.11 -3.09
C GLY A 159 -32.01 5.78 -3.47
N GLN A 160 -32.32 4.48 -3.66
CA GLN A 160 -33.69 4.02 -3.94
C GLN A 160 -34.61 4.14 -2.72
N LYS A 161 -34.14 3.85 -1.50
CA LYS A 161 -34.90 4.02 -0.25
C LYS A 161 -35.26 5.49 -0.01
N VAL A 162 -34.33 6.41 -0.27
CA VAL A 162 -34.59 7.88 -0.11
C VAL A 162 -35.64 8.36 -1.10
N LYS A 163 -35.68 7.83 -2.35
CA LYS A 163 -36.72 8.19 -3.34
C LYS A 163 -38.09 7.58 -3.05
N LYS A 164 -38.16 6.51 -2.23
CA LYS A 164 -39.39 5.79 -1.93
C LYS A 164 -40.05 6.24 -0.60
N ASP A 165 -39.46 7.22 0.14
CA ASP A 165 -40.04 7.72 1.38
C ASP A 165 -41.14 8.74 1.09
N PRO A 166 -42.44 8.38 1.26
CA PRO A 166 -43.58 9.25 0.93
C PRO A 166 -43.73 10.47 1.85
N ARG A 167 -42.93 10.58 2.92
CA ARG A 167 -43.00 11.70 3.88
C ARG A 167 -42.33 12.97 3.34
N ARG A 168 -41.57 12.93 2.24
CA ARG A 168 -40.95 14.11 1.61
C ARG A 168 -41.84 14.88 0.65
N GLU A 169 -42.96 14.34 0.19
CA GLU A 169 -43.88 15.01 -0.74
C GLU A 169 -44.98 15.87 -0.07
N GLY A 170 -45.01 15.90 1.27
CA GLY A 170 -46.13 16.48 2.03
C GLY A 170 -45.96 17.91 2.57
N ASN A 171 -44.88 18.66 2.24
CA ASN A 171 -44.69 19.97 2.88
C ASN A 171 -44.59 21.14 1.90
N GLY A 172 -45.42 21.13 0.87
CA GLY A 172 -45.66 22.27 -0.05
C GLY A 172 -47.12 22.72 0.01
N ARG A 173 -47.60 23.27 1.14
CA ARG A 173 -48.82 24.06 1.14
C ARG A 173 -48.43 25.53 0.92
N PRO A 174 -48.90 26.17 -0.16
CA PRO A 174 -48.86 27.61 -0.26
C PRO A 174 -50.00 28.22 0.61
N ARG A 175 -49.67 29.28 1.28
CA ARG A 175 -50.68 30.26 1.82
C ARG A 175 -50.95 31.32 0.80
#